data_430413bbd6324edf533bbdeaa649a439
#
_entry.id   430413bbd6324edf533bbdeaa649a439
#
_cell.length_a   1.000
_cell.length_b   1.000
_cell.length_c   1.000
_cell.angle_alpha   90.00
_cell.angle_beta   90.00
_cell.angle_gamma   90.00
#
_symmetry.space_group_name_H-M   'P 1'
#
loop_
_entity.id
_entity.type
_entity.pdbx_description
1 polymer ?
#
loop_
_entity_poly.entity_id
_entity_poly.type
_entity_poly.pdbx_seq_one_letter_code
_entity_poly.pdbx_strand_id
1 'polypeptide(L)'
;MDVSFKILKPETKVVVLDLDGTLYCKKGMVTHMMIGALLEWRMMLVERNTRKRLRGKWLGDKEAFYKAYFETMAQGHLFSANYAKWWYNTRYMPLMVRVIKQHFRPATWVMPFIEQCRQLGIRLVVLSDYGHTTEKLEALGLDPTLFDYVVSAPELGGLKPASQLMARVAAHMGVLPHQCFIIGDRQDTDGLLAQSVNAPFYLVKQ
;
A
#
# COMPACT_ATOMS: atom_id res chain seq x y z
N MET A 1 -16.16 -1.39 13.74
CA MET A 1 -15.19 -2.47 14.01
C MET A 1 -14.08 -1.84 14.81
N ASP A 2 -13.84 -2.29 16.02
CA ASP A 2 -12.78 -1.73 16.84
C ASP A 2 -11.52 -2.59 16.69
N VAL A 3 -10.50 -2.01 16.06
CA VAL A 3 -9.14 -2.54 16.16
C VAL A 3 -8.70 -2.25 17.60
N SER A 4 -8.80 -3.27 18.46
CA SER A 4 -8.47 -3.13 19.86
C SER A 4 -6.97 -3.35 20.10
N PHE A 5 -6.34 -2.56 20.99
CA PHE A 5 -4.95 -2.72 21.44
C PHE A 5 -4.62 -4.07 22.03
N LYS A 6 -5.62 -4.81 22.47
CA LYS A 6 -5.44 -6.18 22.98
C LYS A 6 -4.78 -7.13 21.97
N ILE A 7 -4.68 -6.71 20.69
CA ILE A 7 -4.02 -7.49 19.62
C ILE A 7 -2.50 -7.25 19.56
N LEU A 8 -2.00 -6.13 20.09
CA LEU A 8 -0.57 -5.81 20.02
C LEU A 8 0.18 -6.64 21.09
N LYS A 9 1.29 -7.22 20.67
CA LYS A 9 2.18 -7.95 21.58
C LYS A 9 3.09 -6.98 22.32
N PRO A 10 3.55 -7.33 23.55
CA PRO A 10 4.43 -6.46 24.32
C PRO A 10 5.74 -6.07 23.61
N GLU A 11 6.25 -6.92 22.73
CA GLU A 11 7.46 -6.69 21.95
C GLU A 11 7.24 -5.79 20.73
N THR A 12 6.00 -5.39 20.40
CA THR A 12 5.67 -4.56 19.24
C THR A 12 6.27 -3.16 19.41
N LYS A 13 7.13 -2.76 18.47
CA LYS A 13 7.73 -1.41 18.43
C LYS A 13 7.25 -0.58 17.26
N VAL A 14 6.78 -1.26 16.20
CA VAL A 14 6.32 -0.64 14.96
C VAL A 14 5.04 -1.32 14.50
N VAL A 15 4.04 -0.54 14.13
CA VAL A 15 2.86 -1.04 13.39
C VAL A 15 2.99 -0.63 11.92
N VAL A 16 2.90 -1.61 11.03
CA VAL A 16 2.92 -1.41 9.59
C VAL A 16 1.50 -1.55 9.06
N LEU A 17 0.96 -0.47 8.54
CA LEU A 17 -0.41 -0.36 8.03
C LEU A 17 -0.40 -0.44 6.52
N ASP A 18 -1.16 -1.37 5.94
CA ASP A 18 -1.56 -1.22 4.55
C ASP A 18 -2.50 -0.03 4.38
N LEU A 19 -2.61 0.53 3.19
CA LEU A 19 -3.45 1.70 2.93
C LEU A 19 -4.78 1.33 2.27
N ASP A 20 -4.70 0.70 1.07
CA ASP A 20 -5.83 0.58 0.16
C ASP A 20 -6.76 -0.60 0.51
N GLY A 21 -7.79 -0.35 1.28
CA GLY A 21 -8.69 -1.36 1.83
C GLY A 21 -8.46 -1.61 3.32
N THR A 22 -7.49 -0.92 3.92
CA THR A 22 -7.16 -0.99 5.35
C THR A 22 -7.52 0.30 6.06
N LEU A 23 -6.88 1.42 5.69
CA LEU A 23 -7.19 2.72 6.31
C LEU A 23 -8.54 3.28 5.87
N TYR A 24 -9.12 2.78 4.79
CA TYR A 24 -10.46 3.11 4.31
C TYR A 24 -11.12 1.92 3.64
N CYS A 25 -12.44 1.87 3.61
CA CYS A 25 -13.19 0.84 2.89
C CYS A 25 -13.13 1.12 1.38
N LYS A 26 -12.45 0.26 0.60
CA LYS A 26 -12.31 0.43 -0.86
C LYS A 26 -13.48 -0.07 -1.69
N LYS A 27 -14.62 -0.43 -1.05
CA LYS A 27 -15.82 -0.86 -1.76
C LYS A 27 -16.29 0.24 -2.72
N GLY A 28 -16.50 -0.09 -3.99
CA GLY A 28 -16.87 0.87 -5.04
C GLY A 28 -15.67 1.56 -5.73
N MET A 29 -14.43 1.40 -5.28
CA MET A 29 -13.26 2.02 -5.90
C MET A 29 -13.19 1.75 -7.41
N VAL A 30 -13.34 0.49 -7.83
CA VAL A 30 -13.30 0.12 -9.26
C VAL A 30 -14.37 0.86 -10.05
N THR A 31 -15.60 0.95 -9.53
CA THR A 31 -16.71 1.67 -10.18
C THR A 31 -16.39 3.15 -10.36
N HIS A 32 -15.91 3.83 -9.32
CA HIS A 32 -15.55 5.25 -9.40
C HIS A 32 -14.36 5.49 -10.35
N MET A 33 -13.37 4.62 -10.35
CA MET A 33 -12.25 4.66 -11.29
C MET A 33 -12.74 4.49 -12.74
N MET A 34 -13.63 3.55 -13.01
CA MET A 34 -14.20 3.30 -14.34
C MET A 34 -15.02 4.48 -14.84
N ILE A 35 -15.83 5.09 -13.99
CA ILE A 35 -16.59 6.32 -14.34
C ILE A 35 -15.62 7.47 -14.68
N GLY A 36 -14.55 7.63 -13.88
CA GLY A 36 -13.57 8.70 -14.08
C GLY A 36 -12.67 8.53 -15.31
N ALA A 37 -12.58 7.34 -15.90
CA ALA A 37 -11.73 7.03 -17.04
C ALA A 37 -12.33 5.97 -17.97
N LEU A 38 -13.58 6.19 -18.39
CA LEU A 38 -14.36 5.25 -19.18
C LEU A 38 -13.63 4.77 -20.46
N LEU A 39 -12.86 5.64 -21.11
CA LEU A 39 -12.09 5.30 -22.31
C LEU A 39 -10.77 4.57 -22.02
N GLU A 40 -10.33 4.53 -20.77
CA GLU A 40 -9.02 4.00 -20.38
C GLU A 40 -9.10 2.64 -19.66
N TRP A 41 -10.29 2.02 -19.61
CA TRP A 41 -10.53 0.77 -18.90
C TRP A 41 -9.58 -0.37 -19.32
N ARG A 42 -9.19 -0.42 -20.61
CA ARG A 42 -8.21 -1.42 -21.10
C ARG A 42 -6.85 -1.24 -20.45
N MET A 43 -6.38 0.00 -20.32
CA MET A 43 -5.12 0.29 -19.64
C MET A 43 -5.18 -0.08 -18.15
N MET A 44 -6.32 0.15 -17.49
CA MET A 44 -6.53 -0.28 -16.10
C MET A 44 -6.48 -1.81 -15.94
N LEU A 45 -7.01 -2.56 -16.91
CA LEU A 45 -6.90 -4.02 -16.92
C LEU A 45 -5.45 -4.48 -17.13
N VAL A 46 -4.70 -3.83 -18.03
CA VAL A 46 -3.27 -4.11 -18.23
C VAL A 46 -2.49 -3.85 -16.94
N GLU A 47 -2.71 -2.71 -16.29
CA GLU A 47 -2.10 -2.37 -15.01
C GLU A 47 -2.39 -3.43 -13.95
N ARG A 48 -3.65 -3.78 -13.77
CA ARG A 48 -4.06 -4.82 -12.80
C ARG A 48 -3.39 -6.16 -13.08
N ASN A 49 -3.31 -6.58 -14.34
CA ASN A 49 -2.66 -7.84 -14.73
C ASN A 49 -1.15 -7.79 -14.51
N THR A 50 -0.51 -6.66 -14.81
CA THR A 50 0.91 -6.41 -14.53
C THR A 50 1.20 -6.55 -13.04
N ARG A 51 0.39 -5.92 -12.21
CA ARG A 51 0.51 -6.03 -10.74
C ARG A 51 0.36 -7.48 -10.26
N LYS A 52 -0.57 -8.22 -10.83
CA LYS A 52 -0.71 -9.66 -10.51
C LYS A 52 0.53 -10.48 -10.90
N ARG A 53 1.14 -10.21 -12.07
CA ARG A 53 2.36 -10.89 -12.54
C ARG A 53 3.59 -10.57 -11.70
N LEU A 54 3.64 -9.35 -11.12
CA LEU A 54 4.76 -8.89 -10.28
C LEU A 54 4.53 -9.08 -8.79
N ARG A 55 3.37 -9.61 -8.39
CA ARG A 55 3.06 -9.87 -6.97
C ARG A 55 4.13 -10.74 -6.33
N GLY A 56 4.61 -10.33 -5.16
CA GLY A 56 5.63 -11.05 -4.40
C GLY A 56 7.04 -10.98 -4.99
N LYS A 57 7.23 -10.28 -6.10
CA LYS A 57 8.57 -10.09 -6.67
C LYS A 57 9.25 -8.89 -6.04
N TRP A 58 10.52 -9.06 -5.73
CA TRP A 58 11.43 -8.00 -5.37
C TRP A 58 12.49 -7.87 -6.45
N LEU A 59 12.70 -6.67 -6.98
CA LEU A 59 13.53 -6.41 -8.16
C LEU A 59 14.75 -5.52 -7.85
N GLY A 60 14.99 -5.25 -6.55
CA GLY A 60 16.17 -4.55 -6.07
C GLY A 60 15.87 -3.17 -5.52
N ASP A 61 15.55 -2.23 -6.38
CA ASP A 61 15.27 -0.83 -6.03
C ASP A 61 14.07 -0.26 -6.80
N LYS A 62 13.78 1.01 -6.55
CA LYS A 62 12.69 1.75 -7.20
C LYS A 62 12.82 1.78 -8.72
N GLU A 63 14.02 2.06 -9.22
CA GLU A 63 14.31 2.22 -10.64
C GLU A 63 14.13 0.88 -11.37
N ALA A 64 14.72 -0.19 -10.85
CA ALA A 64 14.60 -1.54 -11.39
C ALA A 64 13.14 -2.02 -11.38
N PHE A 65 12.41 -1.76 -10.28
CA PHE A 65 11.00 -2.10 -10.19
C PHE A 65 10.17 -1.40 -11.25
N TYR A 66 10.23 -0.07 -11.34
CA TYR A 66 9.40 0.68 -12.29
C TYR A 66 9.80 0.41 -13.74
N LYS A 67 11.08 0.16 -14.04
CA LYS A 67 11.50 -0.30 -15.36
C LYS A 67 10.79 -1.60 -15.73
N ALA A 68 10.94 -2.63 -14.93
CA ALA A 68 10.29 -3.93 -15.17
C ALA A 68 8.77 -3.84 -15.19
N TYR A 69 8.18 -2.98 -14.34
CA TYR A 69 6.75 -2.76 -14.28
C TYR A 69 6.20 -2.20 -15.59
N PHE A 70 6.79 -1.13 -16.14
CA PHE A 70 6.32 -0.53 -17.38
C PHE A 70 6.66 -1.36 -18.62
N GLU A 71 7.79 -2.07 -18.62
CA GLU A 71 8.11 -3.06 -19.65
C GLU A 71 7.09 -4.21 -19.66
N THR A 72 6.70 -4.71 -18.49
CA THR A 72 5.65 -5.75 -18.36
C THR A 72 4.29 -5.24 -18.82
N MET A 73 3.94 -3.97 -18.53
CA MET A 73 2.70 -3.34 -19.04
C MET A 73 2.69 -3.26 -20.57
N ALA A 74 3.82 -2.95 -21.19
CA ALA A 74 3.93 -2.81 -22.64
C ALA A 74 4.00 -4.15 -23.37
N GLN A 75 4.34 -5.23 -22.68
CA GLN A 75 4.56 -6.55 -23.29
C GLN A 75 3.28 -7.09 -23.96
N GLY A 76 3.35 -7.30 -25.27
CA GLY A 76 2.24 -7.80 -26.08
C GLY A 76 1.17 -6.75 -26.41
N HIS A 77 1.49 -5.46 -26.22
CA HIS A 77 0.62 -4.34 -26.54
C HIS A 77 1.28 -3.39 -27.55
N LEU A 78 0.46 -2.54 -28.23
CA LEU A 78 0.94 -1.60 -29.25
C LEU A 78 1.51 -0.28 -28.66
N PHE A 79 1.61 -0.15 -27.35
CA PHE A 79 2.19 1.02 -26.70
C PHE A 79 3.55 0.69 -26.06
N SER A 80 4.38 1.71 -25.90
CA SER A 80 5.72 1.56 -25.30
C SER A 80 5.68 1.61 -23.76
N ALA A 81 6.77 1.16 -23.12
CA ALA A 81 6.98 1.32 -21.67
C ALA A 81 6.95 2.81 -21.25
N ASN A 82 7.48 3.71 -22.09
CA ASN A 82 7.42 5.15 -21.83
C ASN A 82 5.98 5.68 -21.84
N TYR A 83 5.14 5.21 -22.76
CA TYR A 83 3.71 5.56 -22.74
C TYR A 83 3.03 5.01 -21.48
N ALA A 84 3.30 3.76 -21.09
CA ALA A 84 2.76 3.17 -19.86
C ALA A 84 3.16 3.98 -18.62
N LYS A 85 4.43 4.42 -18.54
CA LYS A 85 4.95 5.29 -17.46
C LYS A 85 4.23 6.64 -17.45
N TRP A 86 4.12 7.28 -18.61
CA TRP A 86 3.40 8.56 -18.74
C TRP A 86 1.95 8.41 -18.28
N TRP A 87 1.21 7.42 -18.81
CA TRP A 87 -0.19 7.16 -18.46
C TRP A 87 -0.37 6.90 -16.96
N TYR A 88 0.48 6.05 -16.38
CA TYR A 88 0.43 5.72 -14.95
C TYR A 88 0.58 6.97 -14.07
N ASN A 89 1.56 7.83 -14.37
CA ASN A 89 1.86 9.00 -13.55
C ASN A 89 0.92 10.19 -13.81
N THR A 90 0.43 10.37 -15.05
CA THR A 90 -0.36 11.57 -15.41
C THR A 90 -1.86 11.35 -15.47
N ARG A 91 -2.30 10.09 -15.57
CA ARG A 91 -3.71 9.73 -15.68
C ARG A 91 -4.19 8.84 -14.55
N TYR A 92 -3.58 7.67 -14.39
CA TYR A 92 -4.08 6.63 -13.49
C TYR A 92 -3.94 6.99 -12.01
N MET A 93 -2.73 7.33 -11.55
CA MET A 93 -2.51 7.67 -10.14
C MET A 93 -3.21 8.98 -9.72
N PRO A 94 -3.16 10.08 -10.51
CA PRO A 94 -3.93 11.27 -10.18
C PRO A 94 -5.44 11.03 -10.14
N LEU A 95 -5.98 10.17 -11.03
CA LEU A 95 -7.37 9.77 -10.96
C LEU A 95 -7.69 9.04 -9.65
N MET A 96 -6.85 8.06 -9.26
CA MET A 96 -7.03 7.32 -8.00
C MET A 96 -7.05 8.27 -6.80
N VAL A 97 -6.10 9.21 -6.71
CA VAL A 97 -6.06 10.22 -5.64
C VAL A 97 -7.33 11.07 -5.62
N ARG A 98 -7.79 11.53 -6.79
CA ARG A 98 -9.04 12.30 -6.93
C ARG A 98 -10.27 11.51 -6.47
N VAL A 99 -10.38 10.26 -6.90
CA VAL A 99 -11.47 9.35 -6.51
C VAL A 99 -11.47 9.14 -5.01
N ILE A 100 -10.29 8.92 -4.39
CA ILE A 100 -10.16 8.81 -2.95
C ILE A 100 -10.68 10.08 -2.26
N LYS A 101 -10.24 11.25 -2.68
CA LYS A 101 -10.65 12.55 -2.11
C LYS A 101 -12.17 12.77 -2.16
N GLN A 102 -12.78 12.36 -3.26
CA GLN A 102 -14.21 12.61 -3.50
C GLN A 102 -15.13 11.62 -2.77
N HIS A 103 -14.74 10.33 -2.72
CA HIS A 103 -15.67 9.26 -2.38
C HIS A 103 -15.31 8.47 -1.12
N PHE A 104 -14.10 8.66 -0.56
CA PHE A 104 -13.65 7.84 0.58
C PHE A 104 -13.29 8.70 1.79
N ARG A 105 -13.35 8.09 2.96
CA ARG A 105 -12.96 8.68 4.24
C ARG A 105 -12.22 7.63 5.05
N PRO A 106 -11.36 8.02 6.00
CA PRO A 106 -10.70 7.08 6.89
C PRO A 106 -11.72 6.22 7.64
N ALA A 107 -11.39 4.96 7.86
CA ALA A 107 -12.19 4.10 8.72
C ALA A 107 -12.20 4.68 10.16
N THR A 108 -13.31 4.53 10.85
CA THR A 108 -13.55 5.16 12.17
C THR A 108 -12.54 4.75 13.25
N TRP A 109 -11.93 3.59 13.11
CA TRP A 109 -10.92 3.08 14.03
C TRP A 109 -9.53 3.72 13.85
N VAL A 110 -9.24 4.33 12.70
CA VAL A 110 -7.88 4.78 12.33
C VAL A 110 -7.35 5.84 13.27
N MET A 111 -8.07 6.94 13.48
CA MET A 111 -7.60 8.03 14.32
C MET A 111 -7.45 7.63 15.80
N PRO A 112 -8.44 6.94 16.44
CA PRO A 112 -8.25 6.41 17.78
C PRO A 112 -7.06 5.46 17.91
N PHE A 113 -6.81 4.63 16.89
CA PHE A 113 -5.68 3.71 16.87
C PHE A 113 -4.33 4.43 16.77
N ILE A 114 -4.21 5.44 15.91
CA ILE A 114 -3.01 6.28 15.80
C ILE A 114 -2.69 6.94 17.14
N GLU A 115 -3.68 7.56 17.77
CA GLU A 115 -3.51 8.25 19.05
C GLU A 115 -3.01 7.29 20.15
N GLN A 116 -3.61 6.13 20.22
CA GLN A 116 -3.20 5.13 21.18
C GLN A 116 -1.78 4.59 20.92
N CYS A 117 -1.39 4.33 19.64
CA CYS A 117 -0.02 3.95 19.32
C CYS A 117 0.98 4.99 19.82
N ARG A 118 0.67 6.27 19.61
CA ARG A 118 1.50 7.38 20.11
C ARG A 118 1.64 7.39 21.62
N GLN A 119 0.55 7.19 22.36
CA GLN A 119 0.55 7.13 23.83
C GLN A 119 1.42 5.97 24.36
N LEU A 120 1.50 4.87 23.60
CA LEU A 120 2.32 3.71 23.91
C LEU A 120 3.76 3.79 23.37
N GLY A 121 4.12 4.88 22.68
CA GLY A 121 5.43 5.03 22.04
C GLY A 121 5.66 4.07 20.86
N ILE A 122 4.58 3.53 20.28
CA ILE A 122 4.64 2.63 19.11
C ILE A 122 4.64 3.48 17.84
N ARG A 123 5.65 3.29 17.00
CA ARG A 123 5.81 4.01 15.73
C ARG A 123 4.93 3.42 14.64
N LEU A 124 4.51 4.27 13.71
CA LEU A 124 3.56 3.93 12.65
C LEU A 124 4.20 4.05 11.27
N VAL A 125 4.02 3.02 10.46
CA VAL A 125 4.47 2.98 9.05
C VAL A 125 3.27 2.72 8.16
N VAL A 126 3.17 3.44 7.04
CA VAL A 126 2.25 3.09 5.96
C VAL A 126 3.03 2.45 4.82
N LEU A 127 2.65 1.22 4.43
CA LEU A 127 3.25 0.46 3.33
C LEU A 127 2.17 0.08 2.31
N SER A 128 2.04 0.86 1.23
CA SER A 128 1.06 0.62 0.16
C SER A 128 1.69 -0.13 -1.02
N ASP A 129 0.94 -1.02 -1.67
CA ASP A 129 1.35 -1.63 -2.95
C ASP A 129 1.21 -0.67 -4.14
N TYR A 130 0.56 0.49 -3.97
CA TYR A 130 0.42 1.52 -4.98
C TYR A 130 1.28 2.73 -4.62
N GLY A 131 1.84 3.40 -5.63
CA GLY A 131 2.51 4.69 -5.47
C GLY A 131 1.58 5.81 -4.97
N HIS A 132 2.12 7.04 -4.93
CA HIS A 132 1.39 8.21 -4.45
C HIS A 132 0.78 8.02 -3.04
N THR A 133 1.54 7.35 -2.15
CA THR A 133 1.06 6.99 -0.81
C THR A 133 0.75 8.23 0.01
N THR A 134 1.62 9.24 -0.03
CA THR A 134 1.45 10.53 0.66
C THR A 134 0.20 11.26 0.16
N GLU A 135 0.06 11.40 -1.15
CA GLU A 135 -1.08 12.12 -1.76
C GLU A 135 -2.40 11.38 -1.50
N LYS A 136 -2.38 10.05 -1.40
CA LYS A 136 -3.57 9.27 -1.02
C LYS A 136 -3.96 9.48 0.45
N LEU A 137 -2.99 9.58 1.36
CA LEU A 137 -3.26 9.91 2.78
C LEU A 137 -3.90 11.30 2.89
N GLU A 138 -3.31 12.30 2.25
CA GLU A 138 -3.86 13.66 2.20
C GLU A 138 -5.27 13.69 1.60
N ALA A 139 -5.49 12.93 0.52
CA ALA A 139 -6.81 12.81 -0.12
C ALA A 139 -7.87 12.19 0.80
N LEU A 140 -7.46 11.29 1.71
CA LEU A 140 -8.31 10.74 2.76
C LEU A 140 -8.57 11.72 3.92
N GLY A 141 -7.81 12.82 4.00
CA GLY A 141 -7.84 13.75 5.14
C GLY A 141 -6.98 13.27 6.32
N LEU A 142 -6.01 12.39 6.06
CA LEU A 142 -5.00 11.96 7.03
C LEU A 142 -3.70 12.75 6.79
N ASP A 143 -3.23 13.46 7.79
CA ASP A 143 -1.92 14.11 7.70
C ASP A 143 -0.81 13.07 7.66
N PRO A 144 0.06 13.07 6.61
CA PRO A 144 1.17 12.11 6.52
C PRO A 144 2.14 12.17 7.71
N THR A 145 2.24 13.31 8.40
CA THR A 145 3.08 13.48 9.59
C THR A 145 2.59 12.69 10.81
N LEU A 146 1.39 12.12 10.73
CA LEU A 146 0.89 11.17 11.73
C LEU A 146 1.67 9.86 11.75
N PHE A 147 2.43 9.58 10.68
CA PHE A 147 3.17 8.34 10.50
C PHE A 147 4.67 8.61 10.47
N ASP A 148 5.45 7.77 11.13
CA ASP A 148 6.93 7.90 11.18
C ASP A 148 7.59 7.56 9.84
N TYR A 149 6.91 6.75 9.01
CA TYR A 149 7.38 6.42 7.67
C TYR A 149 6.19 6.14 6.73
N VAL A 150 6.17 6.82 5.59
CA VAL A 150 5.17 6.64 4.53
C VAL A 150 5.91 6.22 3.27
N VAL A 151 5.62 5.03 2.76
CA VAL A 151 6.34 4.46 1.62
C VAL A 151 5.42 3.53 0.81
N SER A 152 5.70 3.41 -0.49
CA SER A 152 5.10 2.36 -1.31
C SER A 152 6.07 1.19 -1.50
N ALA A 153 5.54 -0.02 -1.63
CA ALA A 153 6.31 -1.21 -1.94
C ALA A 153 7.12 -1.07 -3.25
N PRO A 154 6.59 -0.45 -4.34
CA PRO A 154 7.35 -0.08 -5.52
C PRO A 154 8.59 0.78 -5.23
N GLU A 155 8.52 1.73 -4.30
CA GLU A 155 9.68 2.56 -3.92
C GLU A 155 10.75 1.76 -3.19
N LEU A 156 10.37 0.67 -2.55
CA LEU A 156 11.30 -0.29 -1.94
C LEU A 156 11.78 -1.37 -2.91
N GLY A 157 11.33 -1.35 -4.16
CA GLY A 157 11.79 -2.25 -5.22
C GLY A 157 10.96 -3.52 -5.39
N GLY A 158 9.73 -3.60 -4.89
CA GLY A 158 8.91 -4.82 -5.02
C GLY A 158 7.42 -4.63 -4.78
N LEU A 159 6.70 -5.73 -4.68
CA LEU A 159 5.30 -5.79 -4.26
C LEU A 159 5.11 -6.83 -3.16
N LYS A 160 4.17 -6.59 -2.24
CA LYS A 160 3.79 -7.57 -1.23
C LYS A 160 3.35 -8.89 -1.91
N PRO A 161 3.71 -10.05 -1.37
CA PRO A 161 4.33 -10.31 -0.07
C PRO A 161 5.87 -10.52 -0.08
N ALA A 162 6.65 -9.81 -0.93
CA ALA A 162 8.11 -9.93 -0.92
C ALA A 162 8.71 -9.57 0.46
N SER A 163 9.37 -10.52 1.11
CA SER A 163 9.90 -10.37 2.48
C SER A 163 10.93 -9.25 2.62
N GLN A 164 11.67 -8.95 1.54
CA GLN A 164 12.65 -7.86 1.49
C GLN A 164 12.03 -6.49 1.80
N LEU A 165 10.73 -6.29 1.52
CA LEU A 165 10.02 -5.07 1.86
C LEU A 165 10.04 -4.84 3.38
N MET A 166 9.74 -5.88 4.16
CA MET A 166 9.77 -5.79 5.63
C MET A 166 11.20 -5.64 6.17
N ALA A 167 12.19 -6.27 5.53
CA ALA A 167 13.59 -6.06 5.91
C ALA A 167 14.00 -4.58 5.74
N ARG A 168 13.59 -3.93 4.64
CA ARG A 168 13.85 -2.50 4.38
C ARG A 168 13.08 -1.59 5.35
N VAL A 169 11.81 -1.87 5.59
CA VAL A 169 11.00 -1.11 6.56
C VAL A 169 11.60 -1.22 7.96
N ALA A 170 11.91 -2.43 8.42
CA ALA A 170 12.47 -2.67 9.73
C ALA A 170 13.86 -2.01 9.91
N ALA A 171 14.71 -2.07 8.87
CA ALA A 171 16.01 -1.40 8.87
C ALA A 171 15.86 0.13 8.96
N HIS A 172 14.94 0.74 8.19
CA HIS A 172 14.65 2.16 8.25
C HIS A 172 14.17 2.58 9.65
N MET A 173 13.34 1.76 10.26
CA MET A 173 12.80 2.00 11.60
C MET A 173 13.76 1.62 12.75
N GLY A 174 14.92 1.02 12.46
CA GLY A 174 15.88 0.56 13.48
C GLY A 174 15.33 -0.53 14.39
N VAL A 175 14.52 -1.46 13.85
CA VAL A 175 13.92 -2.58 14.58
C VAL A 175 14.15 -3.90 13.87
N LEU A 176 13.88 -5.01 14.52
CA LEU A 176 13.86 -6.33 13.90
C LEU A 176 12.48 -6.59 13.27
N PRO A 177 12.38 -7.30 12.12
CA PRO A 177 11.11 -7.54 11.45
C PRO A 177 10.02 -8.16 12.33
N HIS A 178 10.36 -9.06 13.24
CA HIS A 178 9.40 -9.67 14.18
C HIS A 178 8.87 -8.70 15.25
N GLN A 179 9.52 -7.53 15.44
CA GLN A 179 9.03 -6.46 16.32
C GLN A 179 8.03 -5.54 15.61
N CYS A 180 7.76 -5.80 14.32
CA CYS A 180 6.70 -5.15 13.58
C CYS A 180 5.39 -5.92 13.75
N PHE A 181 4.27 -5.20 13.77
CA PHE A 181 2.92 -5.74 13.72
C PHE A 181 2.27 -5.26 12.44
N ILE A 182 1.78 -6.17 11.61
CA ILE A 182 1.21 -5.82 10.30
C ILE A 182 -0.30 -5.80 10.37
N ILE A 183 -0.92 -4.74 9.86
CA ILE A 183 -2.38 -4.60 9.72
C ILE A 183 -2.70 -4.41 8.23
N GLY A 184 -3.55 -5.27 7.68
CA GLY A 184 -3.93 -5.23 6.27
C GLY A 184 -5.28 -5.86 6.01
N ASP A 185 -5.82 -5.66 4.80
CA ASP A 185 -7.12 -6.19 4.39
C ASP A 185 -7.01 -7.52 3.61
N ARG A 186 -5.78 -7.99 3.35
CA ARG A 186 -5.57 -9.15 2.49
C ARG A 186 -4.60 -10.17 3.09
N GLN A 187 -5.14 -11.39 3.29
CA GLN A 187 -4.33 -12.52 3.76
C GLN A 187 -3.26 -12.93 2.74
N ASP A 188 -3.54 -12.83 1.42
CA ASP A 188 -2.66 -13.27 0.33
C ASP A 188 -1.55 -12.28 -0.03
N THR A 189 -1.49 -11.12 0.62
CA THR A 189 -0.42 -10.11 0.49
C THR A 189 0.12 -9.76 1.88
N ASP A 190 -0.65 -9.06 2.69
CA ASP A 190 -0.22 -8.57 4.01
C ASP A 190 0.01 -9.71 5.00
N GLY A 191 -0.89 -10.71 5.01
CA GLY A 191 -0.75 -11.90 5.86
C GLY A 191 0.46 -12.74 5.50
N LEU A 192 0.67 -13.01 4.20
CA LEU A 192 1.87 -13.73 3.74
C LEU A 192 3.16 -12.92 3.96
N LEU A 193 3.11 -11.60 3.83
CA LEU A 193 4.24 -10.73 4.16
C LEU A 193 4.61 -10.85 5.64
N ALA A 194 3.62 -10.78 6.53
CA ALA A 194 3.83 -10.95 7.96
C ALA A 194 4.42 -12.34 8.30
N GLN A 195 3.85 -13.39 7.71
CA GLN A 195 4.32 -14.76 7.88
C GLN A 195 5.78 -14.93 7.45
N SER A 196 6.18 -14.32 6.33
CA SER A 196 7.54 -14.44 5.77
C SER A 196 8.63 -13.89 6.68
N VAL A 197 8.28 -13.06 7.67
CA VAL A 197 9.20 -12.41 8.61
C VAL A 197 8.87 -12.72 10.08
N ASN A 198 8.00 -13.69 10.33
CA ASN A 198 7.50 -14.06 11.67
C ASN A 198 6.90 -12.88 12.46
N ALA A 199 6.30 -11.92 11.75
CA ALA A 199 5.60 -10.80 12.36
C ALA A 199 4.13 -11.17 12.64
N PRO A 200 3.53 -10.65 13.72
CA PRO A 200 2.08 -10.76 13.93
C PRO A 200 1.29 -10.02 12.86
N PHE A 201 0.09 -10.53 12.56
CA PHE A 201 -0.79 -9.96 11.56
C PHE A 201 -2.23 -9.83 12.07
N TYR A 202 -2.86 -8.70 11.71
CA TYR A 202 -4.29 -8.48 11.92
C TYR A 202 -5.00 -8.23 10.60
N LEU A 203 -5.99 -9.06 10.29
CA LEU A 203 -6.81 -8.93 9.09
C LEU A 203 -7.99 -7.99 9.35
N VAL A 204 -7.98 -6.83 8.71
CA VAL A 204 -9.12 -5.90 8.72
C VAL A 204 -10.22 -6.48 7.83
N LYS A 205 -11.39 -6.76 8.42
CA LYS A 205 -12.60 -7.15 7.66
C LYS A 205 -13.39 -5.87 7.37
N GLN A 206 -13.72 -5.64 6.11
CA GLN A 206 -14.53 -4.50 5.67
C GLN A 206 -15.93 -4.95 5.22
#